data_478dd7df2178522bee1105ea10d0a313
#
_entry.id   478dd7df2178522bee1105ea10d0a313
#
_cell.length_a   1.000
_cell.length_b   1.000
_cell.length_c   1.000
_cell.angle_alpha   90.00
_cell.angle_beta   90.00
_cell.angle_gamma   90.00
#
_symmetry.space_group_name_H-M   'P 1'
#
loop_
_entity.id
_entity.type
_entity.pdbx_description
1 polymer ?
#
loop_
_entity_poly.entity_id
_entity_poly.type
_entity_poly.pdbx_seq_one_letter_code
_entity_poly.pdbx_strand_id
1 'polypeptide(L)'
;MNTLYNLLLHLLTPFALLRLYYKSRQNPAYREHIHERFARHLPPALPNTLWIHTVSVGEFLAIRPLLDALLAAHPDHNLWLTCTTPTGRAQIAQYHAQYPERTVYSYLPYDTTANICRALDHFRPRLIILMETEIWPNLIRLAAKRSIPVQLSNARLSAKSLRGYYRYARCLMREPLTTLRIDAQTRFDARRYRVLGVPAAHITITPNLKYQAPTILPLPADIAAARTPDTWIAASTHPGEEQTIIAAHRLLQQHLPHARLIIAPRHPERRDTIAQHICDAGYTPRLRSQGETPRDSRDIYLLDTLGELKHYYRISDLAYIGGSLIPRGGHNPLEALHAGIPIVFGRSMYNFQHIRDALVHQPFVRELADDRPETLAAELLALHDAPLKDAIRAYMAPYHNIVAAHQQHIDALLNEQKATTANIAQT
;
A
#
# COMPACT_ATOMS: atom_id res chain seq x y z
N MET A 1 -21.61 -3.47 29.46
CA MET A 1 -21.29 -3.88 28.09
C MET A 1 -19.83 -4.27 27.88
N ASN A 2 -18.87 -3.53 28.47
CA ASN A 2 -17.45 -3.89 28.37
C ASN A 2 -17.14 -5.28 28.94
N THR A 3 -17.82 -5.69 30.02
CA THR A 3 -17.69 -7.02 30.64
C THR A 3 -18.15 -8.13 29.68
N LEU A 4 -19.29 -7.92 29.00
CA LEU A 4 -19.82 -8.89 28.03
C LEU A 4 -18.88 -9.02 26.80
N TYR A 5 -18.33 -7.90 26.31
CA TYR A 5 -17.35 -7.92 25.22
C TYR A 5 -16.08 -8.70 25.60
N ASN A 6 -15.54 -8.43 26.81
CA ASN A 6 -14.38 -9.16 27.30
C ASN A 6 -14.69 -10.66 27.48
N LEU A 7 -15.84 -11.00 28.04
CA LEU A 7 -16.25 -12.42 28.18
C LEU A 7 -16.32 -13.10 26.82
N LEU A 8 -16.93 -12.44 25.81
CA LEU A 8 -16.98 -12.95 24.43
C LEU A 8 -15.58 -13.16 23.86
N LEU A 9 -14.67 -12.20 24.05
CA LEU A 9 -13.30 -12.33 23.57
C LEU A 9 -12.57 -13.49 24.24
N HIS A 10 -12.75 -13.73 25.55
CA HIS A 10 -12.17 -14.87 26.23
C HIS A 10 -12.72 -16.20 25.70
N LEU A 11 -14.04 -16.28 25.44
CA LEU A 11 -14.67 -17.45 24.84
C LEU A 11 -14.20 -17.70 23.40
N LEU A 12 -13.93 -16.65 22.62
CA LEU A 12 -13.46 -16.75 21.23
C LEU A 12 -11.94 -17.00 21.11
N THR A 13 -11.16 -16.72 22.15
CA THR A 13 -9.70 -16.90 22.13
C THR A 13 -9.26 -18.33 21.79
N PRO A 14 -9.83 -19.42 22.36
CA PRO A 14 -9.47 -20.79 21.97
C PRO A 14 -9.71 -21.06 20.48
N PHE A 15 -10.81 -20.56 19.92
CA PHE A 15 -11.11 -20.71 18.49
C PHE A 15 -10.12 -19.92 17.61
N ALA A 16 -9.70 -18.74 18.05
CA ALA A 16 -8.67 -17.98 17.37
C ALA A 16 -7.34 -18.76 17.36
N LEU A 17 -6.95 -19.40 18.47
CA LEU A 17 -5.76 -20.25 18.54
C LEU A 17 -5.88 -21.49 17.65
N LEU A 18 -7.02 -22.16 17.66
CA LEU A 18 -7.30 -23.30 16.75
C LEU A 18 -7.19 -22.89 15.28
N ARG A 19 -7.68 -21.71 14.92
CA ARG A 19 -7.53 -21.16 13.57
C ARG A 19 -6.08 -20.90 13.20
N LEU A 20 -5.27 -20.36 14.13
CA LEU A 20 -3.82 -20.21 13.91
C LEU A 20 -3.15 -21.56 13.72
N TYR A 21 -3.50 -22.55 14.54
CA TYR A 21 -3.01 -23.91 14.41
C TYR A 21 -3.38 -24.53 13.06
N TYR A 22 -4.61 -24.36 12.60
CA TYR A 22 -5.03 -24.85 11.27
C TYR A 22 -4.25 -24.16 10.13
N LYS A 23 -4.12 -22.83 10.18
CA LYS A 23 -3.32 -22.08 9.19
C LYS A 23 -1.84 -22.46 9.19
N SER A 24 -1.31 -22.86 10.34
CA SER A 24 0.08 -23.28 10.46
C SER A 24 0.41 -24.59 9.72
N ARG A 25 -0.59 -25.35 9.29
CA ARG A 25 -0.38 -26.51 8.40
C ARG A 25 0.14 -26.10 7.03
N GLN A 26 -0.24 -24.91 6.56
CA GLN A 26 0.24 -24.33 5.30
C GLN A 26 1.45 -23.43 5.48
N ASN A 27 1.53 -22.72 6.63
CA ASN A 27 2.65 -21.83 6.95
C ASN A 27 2.96 -21.93 8.45
N PRO A 28 4.05 -22.62 8.85
CA PRO A 28 4.45 -22.81 10.26
C PRO A 28 4.60 -21.52 11.06
N ALA A 29 4.95 -20.41 10.42
CA ALA A 29 5.13 -19.10 11.07
C ALA A 29 3.87 -18.57 11.80
N TYR A 30 2.67 -19.14 11.53
CA TYR A 30 1.48 -18.80 12.31
C TYR A 30 1.52 -19.29 13.78
N ARG A 31 2.43 -20.22 14.14
CA ARG A 31 2.64 -20.69 15.53
C ARG A 31 3.73 -19.93 16.26
N GLU A 32 4.54 -19.18 15.53
CA GLU A 32 5.62 -18.42 16.13
C GLU A 32 5.10 -17.21 16.89
N HIS A 33 5.77 -16.85 17.97
CA HIS A 33 5.48 -15.66 18.77
C HIS A 33 4.03 -15.51 19.27
N ILE A 34 3.30 -16.62 19.50
CA ILE A 34 1.90 -16.59 19.98
C ILE A 34 1.76 -15.81 21.29
N HIS A 35 2.78 -15.86 22.18
CA HIS A 35 2.81 -15.16 23.46
C HIS A 35 2.68 -13.62 23.31
N GLU A 36 3.17 -13.04 22.20
CA GLU A 36 3.02 -11.61 21.93
C GLU A 36 1.54 -11.21 21.79
N ARG A 37 0.68 -12.10 21.24
CA ARG A 37 -0.77 -11.88 21.11
C ARG A 37 -1.50 -11.82 22.45
N PHE A 38 -0.83 -12.21 23.52
CA PHE A 38 -1.29 -12.08 24.90
C PHE A 38 -0.54 -10.97 25.67
N ALA A 39 0.18 -10.10 24.95
CA ALA A 39 1.07 -9.10 25.51
C ALA A 39 2.05 -9.70 26.56
N ARG A 40 2.60 -10.87 26.23
CA ARG A 40 3.65 -11.55 27.01
C ARG A 40 4.92 -11.60 26.18
N HIS A 41 6.09 -11.50 26.85
CA HIS A 41 7.40 -11.46 26.19
C HIS A 41 7.46 -10.41 25.06
N LEU A 42 6.95 -9.21 25.35
CA LEU A 42 7.04 -8.07 24.44
C LEU A 42 8.51 -7.62 24.32
N PRO A 43 8.89 -7.04 23.16
CA PRO A 43 10.23 -6.48 22.99
C PRO A 43 10.48 -5.34 24.01
N PRO A 44 11.73 -4.96 24.27
CA PRO A 44 12.06 -3.84 25.16
C PRO A 44 11.32 -2.56 24.74
N ALA A 45 10.77 -1.84 25.71
CA ALA A 45 10.11 -0.57 25.44
C ALA A 45 11.16 0.51 25.12
N LEU A 46 10.92 1.25 24.05
CA LEU A 46 11.70 2.42 23.68
C LEU A 46 11.03 3.70 24.24
N PRO A 47 11.80 4.75 24.57
CA PRO A 47 11.23 6.01 25.03
C PRO A 47 10.41 6.68 23.91
N ASN A 48 9.45 7.54 24.29
CA ASN A 48 8.60 8.30 23.37
C ASN A 48 8.02 7.48 22.22
N THR A 49 7.54 6.27 22.52
CA THR A 49 7.05 5.32 21.50
C THR A 49 5.76 5.82 20.84
N LEU A 50 5.70 5.73 19.52
CA LEU A 50 4.48 5.76 18.71
C LEU A 50 4.11 4.31 18.40
N TRP A 51 2.87 3.90 18.70
CA TRP A 51 2.38 2.56 18.37
C TRP A 51 1.65 2.57 17.05
N ILE A 52 2.17 1.87 16.05
CA ILE A 52 1.56 1.76 14.73
C ILE A 52 1.08 0.33 14.50
N HIS A 53 -0.18 0.19 14.08
CA HIS A 53 -0.76 -1.11 13.78
C HIS A 53 -1.20 -1.22 12.32
N THR A 54 -0.74 -2.30 11.65
CA THR A 54 -1.15 -2.69 10.30
C THR A 54 -1.53 -4.16 10.28
N VAL A 55 -2.59 -4.54 9.58
CA VAL A 55 -3.01 -5.95 9.51
C VAL A 55 -2.16 -6.75 8.53
N SER A 56 -1.86 -6.16 7.37
CA SER A 56 -1.32 -6.86 6.20
C SER A 56 -0.08 -6.19 5.62
N VAL A 57 0.62 -6.93 4.75
CA VAL A 57 1.74 -6.40 3.94
C VAL A 57 1.33 -5.15 3.17
N GLY A 58 0.12 -5.17 2.54
CA GLY A 58 -0.33 -4.03 1.73
C GLY A 58 -0.56 -2.75 2.54
N GLU A 59 -1.04 -2.86 3.78
CA GLU A 59 -1.18 -1.73 4.69
C GLU A 59 0.19 -1.22 5.17
N PHE A 60 1.10 -2.14 5.50
CA PHE A 60 2.45 -1.77 5.92
C PHE A 60 3.22 -1.04 4.82
N LEU A 61 3.17 -1.54 3.58
CA LEU A 61 3.80 -0.86 2.45
C LEU A 61 3.18 0.51 2.16
N ALA A 62 1.86 0.66 2.36
CA ALA A 62 1.19 1.94 2.19
C ALA A 62 1.59 2.99 3.23
N ILE A 63 1.78 2.59 4.50
CA ILE A 63 2.15 3.52 5.57
C ILE A 63 3.66 3.79 5.64
N ARG A 64 4.49 2.94 5.06
CA ARG A 64 5.95 3.03 5.16
C ARG A 64 6.53 4.44 4.85
N PRO A 65 6.11 5.14 3.79
CA PRO A 65 6.59 6.51 3.54
C PRO A 65 6.27 7.48 4.70
N LEU A 66 5.13 7.28 5.37
CA LEU A 66 4.76 8.06 6.55
C LEU A 66 5.64 7.72 7.75
N LEU A 67 6.01 6.44 7.96
CA LEU A 67 6.94 6.03 9.01
C LEU A 67 8.32 6.65 8.83
N ASP A 68 8.84 6.66 7.59
CA ASP A 68 10.11 7.29 7.25
C ASP A 68 10.07 8.80 7.53
N ALA A 69 8.97 9.47 7.15
CA ALA A 69 8.77 10.89 7.43
C ALA A 69 8.68 11.20 8.93
N LEU A 70 7.98 10.36 9.71
CA LEU A 70 7.87 10.51 11.16
C LEU A 70 9.23 10.33 11.86
N LEU A 71 10.01 9.32 11.47
CA LEU A 71 11.35 9.10 12.03
C LEU A 71 12.31 10.26 11.69
N ALA A 72 12.18 10.86 10.52
CA ALA A 72 12.98 12.01 10.12
C ALA A 72 12.58 13.30 10.86
N ALA A 73 11.27 13.56 11.01
CA ALA A 73 10.77 14.77 11.65
C ALA A 73 10.87 14.74 13.17
N HIS A 74 10.82 13.56 13.78
CA HIS A 74 10.83 13.36 15.23
C HIS A 74 12.01 12.47 15.67
N PRO A 75 13.23 12.99 15.75
CA PRO A 75 14.42 12.22 16.13
C PRO A 75 14.31 11.58 17.51
N ASP A 76 13.52 12.14 18.43
CA ASP A 76 13.32 11.64 19.80
C ASP A 76 12.22 10.59 19.93
N HIS A 77 11.44 10.32 18.88
CA HIS A 77 10.36 9.34 18.89
C HIS A 77 10.82 8.01 18.28
N ASN A 78 10.28 6.94 18.83
CA ASN A 78 10.54 5.57 18.40
C ASN A 78 9.24 4.89 17.98
N LEU A 79 9.31 3.81 17.19
CA LEU A 79 8.14 3.15 16.68
C LEU A 79 7.99 1.74 17.28
N TRP A 80 6.80 1.43 17.78
CA TRP A 80 6.38 0.06 18.01
C TRP A 80 5.42 -0.36 16.90
N LEU A 81 5.88 -1.27 16.04
CA LEU A 81 5.16 -1.73 14.86
C LEU A 81 4.47 -3.06 15.14
N THR A 82 3.16 -3.12 14.95
CA THR A 82 2.40 -4.35 15.18
C THR A 82 1.65 -4.79 13.93
N CYS A 83 1.49 -6.11 13.76
CA CYS A 83 0.72 -6.71 12.69
C CYS A 83 -0.05 -7.94 13.16
N THR A 84 -0.88 -8.52 12.27
CA THR A 84 -1.63 -9.75 12.57
C THR A 84 -1.15 -10.97 11.79
N THR A 85 -0.41 -10.79 10.68
CA THR A 85 -0.01 -11.88 9.77
C THR A 85 1.51 -12.13 9.78
N PRO A 86 1.97 -13.38 9.57
CA PRO A 86 3.41 -13.68 9.45
C PRO A 86 4.10 -12.95 8.30
N THR A 87 3.42 -12.81 7.16
CA THR A 87 3.95 -12.06 6.01
C THR A 87 4.11 -10.57 6.32
N GLY A 88 3.15 -9.97 7.04
CA GLY A 88 3.26 -8.60 7.56
C GLY A 88 4.44 -8.46 8.51
N ARG A 89 4.62 -9.43 9.44
CA ARG A 89 5.75 -9.45 10.38
C ARG A 89 7.10 -9.51 9.65
N ALA A 90 7.23 -10.31 8.59
CA ALA A 90 8.45 -10.40 7.81
C ALA A 90 8.80 -9.05 7.13
N GLN A 91 7.82 -8.32 6.62
CA GLN A 91 8.03 -6.97 6.06
C GLN A 91 8.44 -5.96 7.13
N ILE A 92 7.81 -6.01 8.30
CA ILE A 92 8.20 -5.15 9.43
C ILE A 92 9.60 -5.49 9.92
N ALA A 93 10.01 -6.77 9.95
CA ALA A 93 11.35 -7.18 10.31
C ALA A 93 12.42 -6.62 9.35
N GLN A 94 12.14 -6.60 8.05
CA GLN A 94 13.01 -5.95 7.05
C GLN A 94 13.12 -4.43 7.27
N TYR A 95 12.04 -3.79 7.68
CA TYR A 95 12.04 -2.36 8.00
C TYR A 95 12.82 -2.10 9.31
N HIS A 96 12.59 -2.91 10.33
CA HIS A 96 13.33 -2.85 11.60
C HIS A 96 14.85 -2.98 11.39
N ALA A 97 15.30 -3.85 10.47
CA ALA A 97 16.72 -3.99 10.15
C ALA A 97 17.36 -2.70 9.61
N GLN A 98 16.57 -1.76 9.07
CA GLN A 98 17.04 -0.44 8.62
C GLN A 98 17.12 0.58 9.77
N TYR A 99 16.30 0.40 10.81
CA TYR A 99 16.19 1.31 11.98
C TYR A 99 16.17 0.53 13.31
N PRO A 100 17.19 -0.31 13.61
CA PRO A 100 17.15 -1.24 14.75
C PRO A 100 17.06 -0.53 16.11
N GLU A 101 17.69 0.64 16.25
CA GLU A 101 17.69 1.43 17.49
C GLU A 101 16.40 2.26 17.70
N ARG A 102 15.62 2.45 16.62
CA ARG A 102 14.47 3.34 16.60
C ARG A 102 13.13 2.61 16.49
N THR A 103 13.15 1.31 16.29
CA THR A 103 11.94 0.51 16.07
C THR A 103 11.95 -0.76 16.87
N VAL A 104 10.79 -1.22 17.30
CA VAL A 104 10.54 -2.57 17.81
C VAL A 104 9.28 -3.10 17.20
N TYR A 105 9.09 -4.42 17.16
CA TYR A 105 7.91 -5.01 16.55
C TYR A 105 7.41 -6.27 17.24
N SER A 106 6.10 -6.49 17.13
CA SER A 106 5.44 -7.70 17.65
C SER A 106 4.12 -7.96 16.89
N TYR A 107 3.47 -9.09 17.21
CA TYR A 107 2.06 -9.23 16.87
C TYR A 107 1.18 -8.32 17.72
N LEU A 108 0.04 -7.88 17.15
CA LEU A 108 -0.99 -7.15 17.89
C LEU A 108 -1.52 -8.02 19.04
N PRO A 109 -1.54 -7.54 20.29
CA PRO A 109 -2.22 -8.21 21.37
C PRO A 109 -3.73 -8.33 21.12
N TYR A 110 -4.33 -9.48 21.46
CA TYR A 110 -5.79 -9.61 21.44
C TYR A 110 -6.44 -8.54 22.33
N ASP A 111 -7.54 -7.95 21.85
CA ASP A 111 -8.20 -6.77 22.42
C ASP A 111 -8.92 -7.05 23.76
N THR A 112 -8.38 -7.94 24.60
CA THR A 112 -8.86 -8.11 25.99
C THR A 112 -8.30 -7.01 26.88
N THR A 113 -9.09 -6.60 27.87
CA THR A 113 -8.65 -5.55 28.81
C THR A 113 -7.28 -5.83 29.41
N ALA A 114 -7.03 -7.07 29.84
CA ALA A 114 -5.76 -7.46 30.47
C ALA A 114 -4.55 -7.35 29.52
N ASN A 115 -4.71 -7.79 28.26
CA ASN A 115 -3.63 -7.73 27.28
C ASN A 115 -3.31 -6.29 26.89
N ILE A 116 -4.37 -5.49 26.63
CA ILE A 116 -4.18 -4.09 26.24
C ILE A 116 -3.61 -3.26 27.39
N CYS A 117 -4.05 -3.49 28.63
CA CYS A 117 -3.43 -2.83 29.79
C CYS A 117 -1.93 -3.16 29.88
N ARG A 118 -1.53 -4.44 29.80
CA ARG A 118 -0.10 -4.82 29.82
C ARG A 118 0.70 -4.14 28.70
N ALA A 119 0.16 -4.09 27.48
CA ALA A 119 0.82 -3.45 26.35
C ALA A 119 0.97 -1.93 26.54
N LEU A 120 -0.09 -1.26 26.98
CA LEU A 120 -0.08 0.19 27.24
C LEU A 120 0.84 0.56 28.41
N ASP A 121 0.86 -0.24 29.47
CA ASP A 121 1.68 0.01 30.64
C ASP A 121 3.18 -0.28 30.36
N HIS A 122 3.47 -1.24 29.47
CA HIS A 122 4.83 -1.57 29.05
C HIS A 122 5.42 -0.49 28.12
N PHE A 123 4.74 -0.13 27.04
CA PHE A 123 5.27 0.81 26.04
C PHE A 123 4.95 2.28 26.31
N ARG A 124 3.88 2.58 27.05
CA ARG A 124 3.40 3.95 27.33
C ARG A 124 3.41 4.85 26.09
N PRO A 125 2.73 4.43 25.00
CA PRO A 125 2.84 5.13 23.73
C PRO A 125 2.30 6.56 23.83
N ARG A 126 2.95 7.47 23.10
CA ARG A 126 2.52 8.87 22.99
C ARG A 126 1.31 9.03 22.06
N LEU A 127 1.20 8.18 21.08
CA LEU A 127 0.12 8.14 20.10
C LEU A 127 -0.03 6.71 19.60
N ILE A 128 -1.26 6.33 19.28
CA ILE A 128 -1.57 5.06 18.62
C ILE A 128 -2.13 5.37 17.23
N ILE A 129 -1.56 4.77 16.19
CA ILE A 129 -2.00 4.88 14.80
C ILE A 129 -2.49 3.52 14.34
N LEU A 130 -3.77 3.44 14.02
CA LEU A 130 -4.43 2.26 13.44
C LEU A 130 -4.65 2.49 11.95
N MET A 131 -4.62 1.43 11.15
CA MET A 131 -4.79 1.54 9.70
C MET A 131 -6.15 1.05 9.22
N GLU A 132 -6.68 1.71 8.19
CA GLU A 132 -7.85 1.36 7.39
C GLU A 132 -9.14 1.10 8.19
N THR A 133 -9.41 -0.14 8.59
CA THR A 133 -10.69 -0.55 9.22
C THR A 133 -10.55 -1.00 10.67
N GLU A 134 -9.39 -0.82 11.25
CA GLU A 134 -9.01 -1.40 12.53
C GLU A 134 -9.57 -0.60 13.72
N ILE A 135 -10.78 -0.94 14.14
CA ILE A 135 -11.41 -0.35 15.33
C ILE A 135 -11.42 -1.40 16.44
N TRP A 136 -10.58 -1.20 17.46
CA TRP A 136 -10.42 -2.09 18.60
C TRP A 136 -10.99 -1.44 19.87
N PRO A 137 -12.19 -1.84 20.33
CA PRO A 137 -12.93 -1.12 21.37
C PRO A 137 -12.19 -0.97 22.70
N ASN A 138 -11.54 -2.05 23.20
CA ASN A 138 -10.79 -1.96 24.44
C ASN A 138 -9.52 -1.14 24.29
N LEU A 139 -8.78 -1.31 23.17
CA LEU A 139 -7.57 -0.53 22.91
C LEU A 139 -7.90 0.97 22.94
N ILE A 140 -8.89 1.41 22.14
CA ILE A 140 -9.25 2.83 22.04
C ILE A 140 -9.73 3.37 23.40
N ARG A 141 -10.61 2.64 24.09
CA ARG A 141 -11.14 3.04 25.39
C ARG A 141 -10.05 3.12 26.47
N LEU A 142 -9.14 2.14 26.51
CA LEU A 142 -8.07 2.10 27.53
C LEU A 142 -6.97 3.12 27.23
N ALA A 143 -6.71 3.42 25.96
CA ALA A 143 -5.84 4.52 25.55
C ALA A 143 -6.43 5.87 25.99
N ALA A 144 -7.72 6.10 25.71
CA ALA A 144 -8.41 7.32 26.12
C ALA A 144 -8.35 7.53 27.66
N LYS A 145 -8.53 6.47 28.47
CA LYS A 145 -8.37 6.52 29.94
C LYS A 145 -6.98 6.90 30.41
N ARG A 146 -5.97 6.74 29.56
CA ARG A 146 -4.56 7.12 29.83
C ARG A 146 -4.16 8.41 29.11
N SER A 147 -5.16 9.14 28.55
CA SER A 147 -4.90 10.35 27.74
C SER A 147 -3.97 10.12 26.55
N ILE A 148 -3.98 8.89 26.00
CA ILE A 148 -3.23 8.54 24.81
C ILE A 148 -4.15 8.72 23.62
N PRO A 149 -3.85 9.64 22.67
CA PRO A 149 -4.63 9.82 21.47
C PRO A 149 -4.55 8.59 20.57
N VAL A 150 -5.66 8.30 19.87
CA VAL A 150 -5.76 7.24 18.89
C VAL A 150 -6.23 7.81 17.56
N GLN A 151 -5.45 7.61 16.51
CA GLN A 151 -5.78 8.00 15.15
C GLN A 151 -6.01 6.77 14.28
N LEU A 152 -7.08 6.78 13.51
CA LEU A 152 -7.33 5.83 12.42
C LEU A 152 -6.93 6.49 11.11
N SER A 153 -5.74 6.16 10.64
CA SER A 153 -5.18 6.67 9.39
C SER A 153 -5.61 5.84 8.19
N ASN A 154 -5.71 6.49 7.03
CA ASN A 154 -6.16 5.84 5.79
C ASN A 154 -7.51 5.13 5.96
N ALA A 155 -8.42 5.74 6.72
CA ALA A 155 -9.65 5.12 7.20
C ALA A 155 -10.66 4.92 6.07
N ARG A 156 -11.18 3.70 5.96
CA ARG A 156 -12.28 3.37 5.06
C ARG A 156 -13.36 2.58 5.80
N LEU A 157 -14.60 2.75 5.38
CA LEU A 157 -15.74 2.05 5.97
C LEU A 157 -16.77 1.71 4.90
N SER A 158 -16.94 0.43 4.58
CA SER A 158 -17.95 0.01 3.60
C SER A 158 -19.38 0.20 4.15
N ALA A 159 -20.36 0.35 3.27
CA ALA A 159 -21.77 0.40 3.66
C ALA A 159 -22.23 -0.88 4.38
N LYS A 160 -21.65 -2.03 4.04
CA LYS A 160 -21.90 -3.31 4.71
C LYS A 160 -21.35 -3.28 6.15
N SER A 161 -20.12 -2.81 6.33
CA SER A 161 -19.49 -2.70 7.66
C SER A 161 -20.23 -1.68 8.54
N LEU A 162 -20.62 -0.53 7.98
CA LEU A 162 -21.45 0.45 8.69
C LEU A 162 -22.72 -0.18 9.25
N ARG A 163 -23.46 -0.93 8.42
CA ARG A 163 -24.70 -1.62 8.86
C ARG A 163 -24.42 -2.63 9.97
N GLY A 164 -23.31 -3.37 9.87
CA GLY A 164 -22.90 -4.33 10.89
C GLY A 164 -22.59 -3.63 12.24
N TYR A 165 -21.75 -2.61 12.22
CA TYR A 165 -21.43 -1.82 13.43
C TYR A 165 -22.65 -1.17 14.04
N TYR A 166 -23.50 -0.56 13.23
CA TYR A 166 -24.70 0.11 13.70
C TYR A 166 -25.68 -0.85 14.37
N ARG A 167 -25.87 -2.05 13.78
CA ARG A 167 -26.84 -3.04 14.28
C ARG A 167 -26.33 -3.83 15.50
N TYR A 168 -25.06 -4.22 15.52
CA TYR A 168 -24.54 -5.16 16.50
C TYR A 168 -23.54 -4.58 17.50
N ALA A 169 -22.88 -3.49 17.17
CA ALA A 169 -21.80 -2.95 17.98
C ALA A 169 -21.99 -1.50 18.44
N ARG A 170 -23.11 -0.85 18.06
CA ARG A 170 -23.35 0.58 18.34
C ARG A 170 -23.09 0.98 19.78
N CYS A 171 -23.64 0.21 20.73
CA CYS A 171 -23.50 0.54 22.15
C CYS A 171 -22.07 0.32 22.68
N LEU A 172 -21.33 -0.71 22.13
CA LEU A 172 -19.95 -0.98 22.48
C LEU A 172 -19.00 0.09 21.93
N MET A 173 -19.32 0.60 20.73
CA MET A 173 -18.49 1.52 19.98
C MET A 173 -18.71 2.99 20.36
N ARG A 174 -19.82 3.33 21.04
CA ARG A 174 -20.20 4.71 21.31
C ARG A 174 -19.11 5.51 22.01
N GLU A 175 -18.57 5.00 23.12
CA GLU A 175 -17.52 5.67 23.88
C GLU A 175 -16.18 5.72 23.09
N PRO A 176 -15.64 4.60 22.54
CA PRO A 176 -14.43 4.63 21.74
C PRO A 176 -14.46 5.60 20.57
N LEU A 177 -15.60 5.69 19.86
CA LEU A 177 -15.71 6.53 18.67
C LEU A 177 -15.68 8.04 18.97
N THR A 178 -16.03 8.47 20.19
CA THR A 178 -15.99 9.90 20.54
C THR A 178 -14.58 10.45 20.71
N THR A 179 -13.61 9.58 21.00
CA THR A 179 -12.19 9.97 21.23
C THR A 179 -11.32 9.72 20.02
N LEU A 180 -11.80 8.93 19.05
CA LEU A 180 -11.05 8.52 17.88
C LEU A 180 -10.88 9.69 16.91
N ARG A 181 -9.65 9.90 16.41
CA ARG A 181 -9.34 10.81 15.29
C ARG A 181 -9.29 10.01 14.00
N ILE A 182 -9.80 10.55 12.92
CA ILE A 182 -9.97 9.80 11.66
C ILE A 182 -9.46 10.60 10.46
N ASP A 183 -8.55 9.99 9.71
CA ASP A 183 -8.18 10.43 8.37
C ASP A 183 -8.91 9.54 7.35
N ALA A 184 -10.09 9.99 6.91
CA ALA A 184 -10.94 9.24 6.01
C ALA A 184 -10.47 9.37 4.55
N GLN A 185 -10.42 8.24 3.81
CA GLN A 185 -9.98 8.22 2.42
C GLN A 185 -10.92 9.02 1.49
N THR A 186 -12.22 9.05 1.80
CA THR A 186 -13.23 9.70 0.97
C THR A 186 -14.29 10.43 1.80
N ARG A 187 -15.02 11.35 1.15
CA ARG A 187 -16.21 12.00 1.74
C ARG A 187 -17.28 10.99 2.16
N PHE A 188 -17.39 9.86 1.45
CA PHE A 188 -18.35 8.81 1.81
C PHE A 188 -17.92 8.07 3.08
N ASP A 189 -16.62 7.78 3.25
CA ASP A 189 -16.11 7.18 4.47
C ASP A 189 -16.29 8.13 5.66
N ALA A 190 -15.92 9.40 5.51
CA ALA A 190 -16.14 10.45 6.51
C ALA A 190 -17.59 10.51 6.96
N ARG A 191 -18.56 10.51 6.01
CA ARG A 191 -19.99 10.50 6.31
C ARG A 191 -20.41 9.26 7.11
N ARG A 192 -19.87 8.08 6.74
CA ARG A 192 -20.19 6.82 7.45
C ARG A 192 -19.66 6.81 8.88
N TYR A 193 -18.45 7.32 9.12
CA TYR A 193 -17.92 7.46 10.48
C TYR A 193 -18.72 8.45 11.33
N ARG A 194 -19.21 9.55 10.74
CA ARG A 194 -20.14 10.47 11.43
C ARG A 194 -21.44 9.78 11.83
N VAL A 195 -22.02 8.96 10.96
CA VAL A 195 -23.22 8.16 11.25
C VAL A 195 -22.98 7.18 12.40
N LEU A 196 -21.77 6.63 12.53
CA LEU A 196 -21.39 5.78 13.67
C LEU A 196 -21.23 6.56 14.98
N GLY A 197 -21.08 7.89 14.96
CA GLY A 197 -20.98 8.73 16.14
C GLY A 197 -19.63 9.40 16.38
N VAL A 198 -18.71 9.34 15.39
CA VAL A 198 -17.47 10.12 15.47
C VAL A 198 -17.78 11.61 15.31
N PRO A 199 -17.29 12.49 16.19
CA PRO A 199 -17.49 13.93 16.07
C PRO A 199 -16.94 14.47 14.73
N ALA A 200 -17.66 15.41 14.11
CA ALA A 200 -17.23 15.96 12.82
C ALA A 200 -15.85 16.64 12.90
N ALA A 201 -15.53 17.28 14.03
CA ALA A 201 -14.24 17.92 14.29
C ALA A 201 -13.07 16.91 14.39
N HIS A 202 -13.35 15.61 14.55
CA HIS A 202 -12.37 14.54 14.64
C HIS A 202 -12.14 13.84 13.30
N ILE A 203 -12.77 14.28 12.22
CA ILE A 203 -12.68 13.63 10.91
C ILE A 203 -12.06 14.60 9.91
N THR A 204 -10.92 14.22 9.37
CA THR A 204 -10.28 14.88 8.22
C THR A 204 -10.39 13.97 7.01
N ILE A 205 -10.44 14.54 5.81
CA ILE A 205 -10.45 13.78 4.56
C ILE A 205 -9.05 13.88 3.96
N THR A 206 -8.35 12.75 3.89
CA THR A 206 -7.04 12.62 3.26
C THR A 206 -7.11 11.53 2.20
N PRO A 207 -6.54 11.75 1.01
CA PRO A 207 -6.50 10.71 -0.01
C PRO A 207 -5.78 9.45 0.50
N ASN A 208 -6.06 8.32 -0.15
CA ASN A 208 -5.50 7.03 0.24
C ASN A 208 -3.97 7.03 0.13
N LEU A 209 -3.28 6.63 1.20
CA LEU A 209 -1.80 6.53 1.26
C LEU A 209 -1.19 5.70 0.11
N LYS A 210 -1.93 4.74 -0.45
CA LYS A 210 -1.50 3.97 -1.61
C LYS A 210 -1.29 4.81 -2.88
N TYR A 211 -1.88 6.01 -2.93
CA TYR A 211 -1.71 6.96 -4.05
C TYR A 211 -0.51 7.89 -3.86
N GLN A 212 0.20 7.81 -2.71
CA GLN A 212 1.38 8.63 -2.46
C GLN A 212 2.41 8.45 -3.58
N ALA A 213 2.87 9.56 -4.11
CA ALA A 213 3.96 9.57 -5.08
C ALA A 213 5.23 8.94 -4.48
N PRO A 214 5.92 8.06 -5.18
CA PRO A 214 7.22 7.58 -4.74
C PRO A 214 8.22 8.74 -4.66
N THR A 215 9.18 8.65 -3.76
CA THR A 215 10.28 9.62 -3.70
C THR A 215 10.98 9.68 -5.05
N ILE A 216 11.02 10.88 -5.65
CA ILE A 216 11.68 11.10 -6.93
C ILE A 216 13.18 11.04 -6.70
N LEU A 217 13.80 9.92 -7.01
CA LEU A 217 15.26 9.78 -7.05
C LEU A 217 15.80 10.32 -8.38
N PRO A 218 17.04 10.83 -8.43
CA PRO A 218 17.70 11.16 -9.68
C PRO A 218 17.62 10.00 -10.65
N LEU A 219 17.37 10.28 -11.93
CA LEU A 219 17.37 9.25 -12.96
C LEU A 219 18.83 8.86 -13.23
N PRO A 220 19.20 7.55 -13.13
CA PRO A 220 20.54 7.12 -13.48
C PRO A 220 20.91 7.53 -14.91
N ALA A 221 22.16 7.98 -15.12
CA ALA A 221 22.58 8.56 -16.38
C ALA A 221 22.50 7.59 -17.57
N ASP A 222 22.79 6.31 -17.33
CA ASP A 222 22.67 5.23 -18.30
C ASP A 222 21.22 4.99 -18.74
N ILE A 223 20.27 5.05 -17.79
CA ILE A 223 18.84 4.92 -18.08
C ILE A 223 18.33 6.17 -18.80
N ALA A 224 18.78 7.37 -18.37
CA ALA A 224 18.41 8.62 -19.04
C ALA A 224 18.84 8.64 -20.51
N ALA A 225 20.05 8.15 -20.80
CA ALA A 225 20.57 8.04 -22.15
C ALA A 225 19.82 7.03 -23.03
N ALA A 226 19.12 6.07 -22.43
CA ALA A 226 18.32 5.07 -23.16
C ALA A 226 16.95 5.60 -23.60
N ARG A 227 16.57 6.84 -23.23
CA ARG A 227 15.28 7.44 -23.62
C ARG A 227 15.23 7.67 -25.13
N THR A 228 14.19 7.14 -25.74
CA THR A 228 13.84 7.38 -27.16
C THR A 228 12.35 7.64 -27.29
N PRO A 229 11.94 8.42 -28.31
CA PRO A 229 10.51 8.57 -28.62
C PRO A 229 9.84 7.22 -28.87
N ASP A 230 8.52 7.17 -28.68
CA ASP A 230 7.66 6.02 -28.96
C ASP A 230 8.05 4.78 -28.14
N THR A 231 8.68 4.97 -26.97
CA THR A 231 9.01 3.87 -26.06
C THR A 231 7.83 3.54 -25.18
N TRP A 232 7.40 2.28 -25.19
CA TRP A 232 6.41 1.81 -24.23
C TRP A 232 6.92 0.64 -23.39
N ILE A 233 6.34 0.48 -22.20
CA ILE A 233 6.76 -0.52 -21.24
C ILE A 233 5.62 -1.47 -20.88
N ALA A 234 5.88 -2.78 -20.96
CA ALA A 234 5.02 -3.81 -20.40
C ALA A 234 5.56 -4.19 -19.02
N ALA A 235 4.91 -3.67 -17.99
CA ALA A 235 5.41 -3.71 -16.62
C ALA A 235 4.80 -4.86 -15.81
N SER A 236 5.65 -5.59 -15.07
CA SER A 236 5.25 -6.69 -14.19
C SER A 236 4.49 -7.80 -14.91
N THR A 237 4.98 -8.23 -16.06
CA THR A 237 4.35 -9.27 -16.89
C THR A 237 4.44 -10.65 -16.24
N HIS A 238 3.49 -11.50 -16.58
CA HIS A 238 3.38 -12.88 -16.14
C HIS A 238 3.33 -13.87 -17.30
N PRO A 239 3.57 -15.19 -17.05
CA PRO A 239 3.42 -16.22 -18.07
C PRO A 239 2.05 -16.15 -18.77
N GLY A 240 2.08 -16.10 -20.10
CA GLY A 240 0.89 -16.01 -20.96
C GLY A 240 0.57 -14.61 -21.45
N GLU A 241 1.23 -13.55 -20.94
CA GLU A 241 1.04 -12.18 -21.43
C GLU A 241 2.07 -11.76 -22.48
N GLU A 242 3.33 -12.25 -22.35
CA GLU A 242 4.45 -11.76 -23.16
C GLU A 242 4.25 -12.00 -24.66
N GLN A 243 3.64 -13.11 -25.05
CA GLN A 243 3.39 -13.40 -26.47
C GLN A 243 2.37 -12.42 -27.08
N THR A 244 1.28 -12.13 -26.37
CA THR A 244 0.29 -11.09 -26.75
C THR A 244 0.96 -9.72 -26.85
N ILE A 245 1.82 -9.37 -25.88
CA ILE A 245 2.55 -8.09 -25.83
C ILE A 245 3.49 -7.94 -27.02
N ILE A 246 4.28 -8.97 -27.34
CA ILE A 246 5.21 -8.95 -28.49
C ILE A 246 4.46 -8.88 -29.82
N ALA A 247 3.34 -9.61 -29.95
CA ALA A 247 2.50 -9.55 -31.14
C ALA A 247 1.85 -8.16 -31.31
N ALA A 248 1.36 -7.55 -30.21
CA ALA A 248 0.84 -6.19 -30.22
C ALA A 248 1.92 -5.17 -30.60
N HIS A 249 3.15 -5.34 -30.12
CA HIS A 249 4.28 -4.49 -30.51
C HIS A 249 4.55 -4.51 -32.01
N ARG A 250 4.49 -5.70 -32.63
CA ARG A 250 4.61 -5.82 -34.10
C ARG A 250 3.52 -5.07 -34.84
N LEU A 251 2.28 -5.12 -34.35
CA LEU A 251 1.17 -4.38 -34.95
C LEU A 251 1.34 -2.87 -34.74
N LEU A 252 1.78 -2.44 -33.56
CA LEU A 252 2.04 -1.03 -33.26
C LEU A 252 3.12 -0.46 -34.18
N GLN A 253 4.18 -1.23 -34.51
CA GLN A 253 5.25 -0.81 -35.41
C GLN A 253 4.78 -0.59 -36.86
N GLN A 254 3.63 -1.09 -37.27
CA GLN A 254 3.05 -0.75 -38.58
C GLN A 254 2.61 0.73 -38.69
N HIS A 255 2.32 1.35 -37.53
CA HIS A 255 1.93 2.76 -37.42
C HIS A 255 3.06 3.62 -36.86
N LEU A 256 3.87 3.07 -35.95
CA LEU A 256 5.02 3.71 -35.33
C LEU A 256 6.29 2.88 -35.57
N PRO A 257 6.95 3.01 -36.76
CA PRO A 257 8.04 2.12 -37.17
C PRO A 257 9.26 2.14 -36.22
N HIS A 258 9.42 3.20 -35.46
CA HIS A 258 10.51 3.36 -34.49
C HIS A 258 10.13 3.01 -33.06
N ALA A 259 8.88 2.54 -32.82
CA ALA A 259 8.43 2.15 -31.50
C ALA A 259 9.37 1.13 -30.85
N ARG A 260 9.65 1.32 -29.55
CA ARG A 260 10.48 0.43 -28.73
C ARG A 260 9.66 -0.17 -27.61
N LEU A 261 9.94 -1.43 -27.31
CA LEU A 261 9.30 -2.16 -26.24
C LEU A 261 10.30 -2.48 -25.14
N ILE A 262 9.92 -2.18 -23.90
CA ILE A 262 10.57 -2.64 -22.68
C ILE A 262 9.66 -3.68 -22.03
N ILE A 263 10.13 -4.89 -21.77
CA ILE A 263 9.41 -5.91 -20.98
C ILE A 263 10.08 -6.01 -19.62
N ALA A 264 9.32 -5.74 -18.57
CA ALA A 264 9.74 -5.87 -17.18
C ALA A 264 8.93 -7.00 -16.51
N PRO A 265 9.44 -8.23 -16.45
CA PRO A 265 8.70 -9.34 -15.86
C PRO A 265 8.59 -9.21 -14.34
N ARG A 266 7.48 -9.69 -13.77
CA ARG A 266 7.30 -9.76 -12.31
C ARG A 266 8.33 -10.69 -11.65
N HIS A 267 8.79 -11.67 -12.40
CA HIS A 267 9.73 -12.71 -12.00
C HIS A 267 10.92 -12.70 -12.96
N PRO A 268 12.02 -11.97 -12.62
CA PRO A 268 13.21 -11.85 -13.47
C PRO A 268 13.89 -13.17 -13.80
N GLU A 269 13.72 -14.18 -12.96
CA GLU A 269 14.22 -15.55 -13.19
C GLU A 269 13.67 -16.20 -14.45
N ARG A 270 12.61 -15.64 -15.05
CA ARG A 270 12.02 -16.10 -16.32
C ARG A 270 12.68 -15.51 -17.56
N ARG A 271 13.74 -14.74 -17.40
CA ARG A 271 14.41 -14.01 -18.48
C ARG A 271 14.71 -14.89 -19.71
N ASP A 272 15.20 -16.11 -19.52
CA ASP A 272 15.59 -16.99 -20.62
C ASP A 272 14.36 -17.43 -21.45
N THR A 273 13.25 -17.74 -20.79
CA THR A 273 11.97 -18.06 -21.47
C THR A 273 11.45 -16.87 -22.26
N ILE A 274 11.50 -15.66 -21.68
CA ILE A 274 11.01 -14.44 -22.33
C ILE A 274 11.93 -14.06 -23.50
N ALA A 275 13.26 -14.19 -23.33
CA ALA A 275 14.23 -13.98 -24.41
C ALA A 275 13.97 -14.92 -25.59
N GLN A 276 13.63 -16.19 -25.32
CA GLN A 276 13.24 -17.12 -26.38
C GLN A 276 11.98 -16.68 -27.11
N HIS A 277 10.91 -16.24 -26.40
CA HIS A 277 9.71 -15.71 -27.04
C HIS A 277 10.00 -14.48 -27.92
N ILE A 278 10.94 -13.63 -27.51
CA ILE A 278 11.39 -12.47 -28.29
C ILE A 278 12.09 -12.94 -29.59
N CYS A 279 13.01 -13.91 -29.48
CA CYS A 279 13.70 -14.49 -30.63
C CYS A 279 12.72 -15.17 -31.61
N ASP A 280 11.80 -15.99 -31.10
CA ASP A 280 10.80 -16.70 -31.91
C ASP A 280 9.90 -15.73 -32.70
N ALA A 281 9.70 -14.53 -32.14
CA ALA A 281 8.97 -13.45 -32.80
C ALA A 281 9.82 -12.64 -33.80
N GLY A 282 11.12 -12.96 -33.97
CA GLY A 282 12.02 -12.29 -34.92
C GLY A 282 12.63 -10.99 -34.42
N TYR A 283 12.61 -10.76 -33.11
CA TYR A 283 13.27 -9.63 -32.43
C TYR A 283 14.56 -10.09 -31.75
N THR A 284 15.40 -9.12 -31.38
CA THR A 284 16.62 -9.36 -30.60
C THR A 284 16.41 -8.96 -29.15
N PRO A 285 16.50 -9.89 -28.18
CA PRO A 285 16.44 -9.52 -26.75
C PRO A 285 17.71 -8.76 -26.36
N ARG A 286 17.57 -7.68 -25.57
CA ARG A 286 18.63 -6.96 -24.89
C ARG A 286 18.42 -7.00 -23.41
N LEU A 287 19.33 -7.58 -22.65
CA LEU A 287 19.17 -7.85 -21.23
C LEU A 287 19.81 -6.76 -20.36
N ARG A 288 19.04 -6.19 -19.45
CA ARG A 288 19.55 -5.19 -18.49
C ARG A 288 20.65 -5.74 -17.60
N SER A 289 20.51 -6.98 -17.12
CA SER A 289 21.49 -7.64 -16.25
C SER A 289 22.87 -7.85 -16.91
N GLN A 290 22.92 -7.82 -18.25
CA GLN A 290 24.16 -7.94 -19.02
C GLN A 290 24.74 -6.57 -19.43
N GLY A 291 24.14 -5.47 -18.97
CA GLY A 291 24.58 -4.12 -19.33
C GLY A 291 24.28 -3.74 -20.78
N GLU A 292 23.41 -4.49 -21.45
CA GLU A 292 23.04 -4.21 -22.83
C GLU A 292 22.08 -3.02 -22.95
N THR A 293 22.08 -2.37 -24.10
CA THR A 293 21.14 -1.28 -24.44
C THR A 293 20.52 -1.56 -25.80
N PRO A 294 19.23 -1.21 -26.02
CA PRO A 294 18.59 -1.33 -27.32
C PRO A 294 19.28 -0.43 -28.35
N ARG A 295 19.53 -0.95 -29.54
CA ARG A 295 20.19 -0.22 -30.65
C ARG A 295 19.18 0.37 -31.62
N ASP A 296 18.15 -0.40 -31.94
CA ASP A 296 17.09 0.01 -32.88
C ASP A 296 15.71 -0.58 -32.50
N SER A 297 14.72 -0.42 -33.37
CA SER A 297 13.37 -0.91 -33.14
C SER A 297 13.18 -2.43 -33.30
N ARG A 298 14.24 -3.17 -33.68
CA ARG A 298 14.23 -4.64 -33.71
C ARG A 298 14.67 -5.23 -32.38
N ASP A 299 15.22 -4.42 -31.50
CA ASP A 299 15.61 -4.84 -30.16
C ASP A 299 14.41 -4.68 -29.21
N ILE A 300 14.08 -5.72 -28.43
CA ILE A 300 13.18 -5.64 -27.28
C ILE A 300 14.03 -5.67 -26.00
N TYR A 301 13.86 -4.65 -25.18
CA TYR A 301 14.62 -4.52 -23.96
C TYR A 301 13.98 -5.30 -22.82
N LEU A 302 14.69 -6.27 -22.27
CA LEU A 302 14.26 -7.09 -21.15
C LEU A 302 14.87 -6.55 -19.85
N LEU A 303 14.01 -5.95 -19.01
CA LEU A 303 14.37 -5.45 -17.70
C LEU A 303 14.31 -6.61 -16.69
N ASP A 304 15.35 -7.42 -16.66
CA ASP A 304 15.50 -8.61 -15.83
C ASP A 304 16.20 -8.33 -14.49
N THR A 305 16.16 -7.08 -14.03
CA THR A 305 16.68 -6.62 -12.74
C THR A 305 15.54 -6.18 -11.81
N LEU A 306 15.81 -6.16 -10.49
CA LEU A 306 14.81 -5.73 -9.49
C LEU A 306 15.06 -4.28 -9.04
N GLY A 307 13.95 -3.55 -8.76
CA GLY A 307 14.01 -2.23 -8.14
C GLY A 307 14.18 -1.05 -9.11
N GLU A 308 14.42 -1.29 -10.40
CA GLU A 308 14.67 -0.26 -11.41
C GLU A 308 13.41 0.19 -12.16
N LEU A 309 12.30 -0.57 -12.13
CA LEU A 309 11.08 -0.33 -12.91
C LEU A 309 10.59 1.13 -12.87
N LYS A 310 10.65 1.76 -11.69
CA LYS A 310 10.27 3.17 -11.49
C LYS A 310 11.05 4.16 -12.36
N HIS A 311 12.30 3.84 -12.72
CA HIS A 311 13.14 4.66 -13.59
C HIS A 311 12.74 4.48 -15.06
N TYR A 312 12.37 3.26 -15.45
CA TYR A 312 11.96 2.94 -16.81
C TYR A 312 10.59 3.49 -17.18
N TYR A 313 9.66 3.63 -16.23
CA TYR A 313 8.45 4.40 -16.46
C TYR A 313 8.76 5.86 -16.88
N ARG A 314 9.79 6.48 -16.32
CA ARG A 314 10.14 7.89 -16.58
C ARG A 314 10.77 8.12 -17.96
N ILE A 315 11.24 7.08 -18.62
CA ILE A 315 11.77 7.12 -19.99
C ILE A 315 10.81 6.53 -21.01
N SER A 316 9.64 6.06 -20.59
CA SER A 316 8.59 5.52 -21.46
C SER A 316 7.50 6.56 -21.71
N ASP A 317 6.76 6.41 -22.81
CA ASP A 317 5.63 7.27 -23.18
C ASP A 317 4.28 6.61 -22.88
N LEU A 318 4.22 5.27 -22.77
CA LEU A 318 3.03 4.46 -22.52
C LEU A 318 3.39 3.28 -21.60
N ALA A 319 2.44 2.79 -20.80
CA ALA A 319 2.62 1.57 -20.03
C ALA A 319 1.46 0.60 -20.16
N TYR A 320 1.79 -0.68 -20.31
CA TYR A 320 0.87 -1.78 -20.05
C TYR A 320 1.15 -2.35 -18.66
N ILE A 321 0.08 -2.57 -17.87
CA ILE A 321 0.18 -3.10 -16.50
C ILE A 321 -0.11 -4.60 -16.50
N GLY A 322 0.91 -5.40 -16.23
CA GLY A 322 0.84 -6.86 -16.29
C GLY A 322 0.04 -7.51 -15.15
N GLY A 323 -0.15 -8.84 -15.28
CA GLY A 323 -1.02 -9.63 -14.41
C GLY A 323 -2.49 -9.31 -14.59
N SER A 324 -2.84 -8.56 -15.63
CA SER A 324 -4.17 -8.04 -15.89
C SER A 324 -4.90 -8.70 -17.08
N LEU A 325 -4.19 -9.29 -18.05
CA LEU A 325 -4.80 -10.14 -19.10
C LEU A 325 -5.13 -11.55 -18.58
N ILE A 326 -4.42 -12.00 -17.59
CA ILE A 326 -4.60 -13.32 -16.96
C ILE A 326 -5.20 -13.15 -15.55
N PRO A 327 -5.82 -14.18 -14.95
CA PRO A 327 -6.48 -14.08 -13.64
C PRO A 327 -5.48 -14.00 -12.46
N ARG A 328 -4.59 -13.00 -12.49
CA ARG A 328 -3.61 -12.71 -11.42
C ARG A 328 -3.97 -11.48 -10.60
N GLY A 329 -4.93 -10.65 -11.07
CA GLY A 329 -5.46 -9.51 -10.32
C GLY A 329 -4.72 -8.20 -10.53
N GLY A 330 -3.84 -8.12 -11.52
CA GLY A 330 -3.11 -6.93 -11.90
C GLY A 330 -2.05 -6.47 -10.90
N HIS A 331 -1.23 -5.53 -11.34
CA HIS A 331 -0.22 -4.84 -10.54
C HIS A 331 -0.59 -3.36 -10.33
N ASN A 332 0.24 -2.65 -9.56
CA ASN A 332 0.00 -1.25 -9.19
C ASN A 332 0.06 -0.32 -10.42
N PRO A 333 -1.04 0.32 -10.85
CA PRO A 333 -1.05 1.21 -12.00
C PRO A 333 -0.55 2.63 -11.66
N LEU A 334 -0.46 2.97 -10.36
CA LEU A 334 -0.15 4.33 -9.92
C LEU A 334 1.31 4.73 -10.17
N GLU A 335 2.23 3.76 -10.21
CA GLU A 335 3.65 4.03 -10.47
C GLU A 335 3.87 4.64 -11.85
N ALA A 336 3.18 4.12 -12.88
CA ALA A 336 3.21 4.68 -14.23
C ALA A 336 2.57 6.07 -14.28
N LEU A 337 1.42 6.27 -13.62
CA LEU A 337 0.75 7.57 -13.56
C LEU A 337 1.58 8.62 -12.82
N HIS A 338 2.31 8.25 -11.78
CA HIS A 338 3.26 9.16 -11.12
C HIS A 338 4.44 9.55 -12.03
N ALA A 339 4.81 8.71 -12.97
CA ALA A 339 5.79 9.06 -14.00
C ALA A 339 5.19 9.94 -15.12
N GLY A 340 3.88 10.19 -15.08
CA GLY A 340 3.17 11.04 -16.05
C GLY A 340 2.84 10.34 -17.36
N ILE A 341 2.79 9.01 -17.38
CA ILE A 341 2.50 8.23 -18.59
C ILE A 341 1.12 7.56 -18.53
N PRO A 342 0.38 7.54 -19.64
CA PRO A 342 -0.90 6.85 -19.72
C PRO A 342 -0.74 5.34 -19.69
N ILE A 343 -1.81 4.64 -19.27
CA ILE A 343 -1.76 3.22 -18.97
C ILE A 343 -2.85 2.42 -19.69
N VAL A 344 -2.49 1.19 -20.03
CA VAL A 344 -3.40 0.15 -20.49
C VAL A 344 -3.34 -1.03 -19.53
N PHE A 345 -4.47 -1.64 -19.22
CA PHE A 345 -4.53 -2.89 -18.44
C PHE A 345 -5.68 -3.79 -18.90
N GLY A 346 -5.56 -5.07 -18.63
CA GLY A 346 -6.60 -6.07 -18.89
C GLY A 346 -7.70 -6.07 -17.81
N ARG A 347 -8.70 -6.94 -17.96
CA ARG A 347 -9.88 -7.02 -17.08
C ARG A 347 -9.59 -7.52 -15.67
N SER A 348 -8.49 -8.23 -15.46
CA SER A 348 -8.15 -8.83 -14.17
C SER A 348 -7.39 -7.84 -13.29
N MET A 349 -8.13 -6.97 -12.58
CA MET A 349 -7.55 -5.97 -11.65
C MET A 349 -8.07 -6.11 -10.22
N TYR A 350 -8.47 -7.32 -9.79
CA TYR A 350 -9.13 -7.52 -8.50
C TYR A 350 -8.24 -7.20 -7.28
N ASN A 351 -6.91 -7.27 -7.39
CA ASN A 351 -6.01 -6.84 -6.33
C ASN A 351 -6.02 -5.31 -6.14
N PHE A 352 -6.37 -4.57 -7.20
CA PHE A 352 -6.41 -3.11 -7.27
C PHE A 352 -7.79 -2.58 -7.67
N GLN A 353 -8.86 -3.34 -7.42
CA GLN A 353 -10.19 -3.04 -7.92
C GLN A 353 -10.67 -1.62 -7.61
N HIS A 354 -10.47 -1.15 -6.39
CA HIS A 354 -10.89 0.21 -6.00
C HIS A 354 -10.09 1.31 -6.74
N ILE A 355 -8.82 1.04 -7.09
CA ILE A 355 -8.00 1.94 -7.91
C ILE A 355 -8.49 1.88 -9.36
N ARG A 356 -8.69 0.67 -9.89
CA ARG A 356 -9.26 0.46 -11.24
C ARG A 356 -10.59 1.20 -11.41
N ASP A 357 -11.53 1.06 -10.46
CA ASP A 357 -12.85 1.70 -10.52
C ASP A 357 -12.76 3.24 -10.51
N ALA A 358 -11.75 3.81 -9.85
CA ALA A 358 -11.48 5.25 -9.89
C ALA A 358 -10.83 5.73 -11.20
N LEU A 359 -10.04 4.84 -11.85
CA LEU A 359 -9.22 5.19 -13.00
C LEU A 359 -9.89 4.91 -14.35
N VAL A 360 -10.77 3.91 -14.45
CA VAL A 360 -11.32 3.42 -15.73
C VAL A 360 -12.07 4.48 -16.54
N HIS A 361 -12.54 5.55 -15.91
CA HIS A 361 -13.24 6.67 -16.54
C HIS A 361 -12.31 7.83 -16.93
N GLN A 362 -11.01 7.71 -16.67
CA GLN A 362 -10.04 8.76 -16.98
C GLN A 362 -9.57 8.65 -18.45
N PRO A 363 -9.35 9.77 -19.16
CA PRO A 363 -8.98 9.74 -20.58
C PRO A 363 -7.62 9.08 -20.84
N PHE A 364 -6.75 9.02 -19.85
CA PHE A 364 -5.40 8.46 -19.93
C PHE A 364 -5.32 7.00 -19.49
N VAL A 365 -6.45 6.32 -19.35
CA VAL A 365 -6.55 4.91 -18.97
C VAL A 365 -7.40 4.15 -19.98
N ARG A 366 -6.95 2.96 -20.36
CA ARG A 366 -7.72 2.03 -21.17
C ARG A 366 -7.77 0.66 -20.48
N GLU A 367 -8.98 0.14 -20.35
CA GLU A 367 -9.22 -1.24 -19.96
C GLU A 367 -9.52 -2.06 -21.21
N LEU A 368 -8.72 -3.09 -21.47
CA LEU A 368 -8.87 -3.94 -22.66
C LEU A 368 -10.18 -4.72 -22.64
N ALA A 369 -10.85 -4.75 -23.78
CA ALA A 369 -12.08 -5.51 -23.96
C ALA A 369 -11.84 -7.03 -24.05
N ASP A 370 -10.64 -7.44 -24.46
CA ASP A 370 -10.20 -8.83 -24.63
C ASP A 370 -8.67 -8.91 -24.53
N ASP A 371 -8.11 -10.10 -24.70
CA ASP A 371 -6.68 -10.39 -24.62
C ASP A 371 -5.98 -10.44 -26.00
N ARG A 372 -6.63 -9.95 -27.07
CA ARG A 372 -6.08 -9.98 -28.43
C ARG A 372 -4.99 -8.92 -28.62
N PRO A 373 -3.91 -9.26 -29.34
CA PRO A 373 -2.85 -8.31 -29.68
C PRO A 373 -3.35 -7.07 -30.42
N GLU A 374 -4.36 -7.21 -31.29
CA GLU A 374 -4.95 -6.12 -32.07
C GLU A 374 -5.61 -5.10 -31.14
N THR A 375 -6.34 -5.57 -30.12
CA THR A 375 -6.99 -4.71 -29.13
C THR A 375 -5.95 -3.93 -28.31
N LEU A 376 -4.90 -4.61 -27.87
CA LEU A 376 -3.81 -3.94 -27.12
C LEU A 376 -3.09 -2.91 -27.99
N ALA A 377 -2.75 -3.24 -29.24
CA ALA A 377 -2.08 -2.31 -30.15
C ALA A 377 -2.94 -1.08 -30.45
N ALA A 378 -4.24 -1.26 -30.69
CA ALA A 378 -5.17 -0.16 -30.97
C ALA A 378 -5.31 0.79 -29.78
N GLU A 379 -5.42 0.26 -28.54
CA GLU A 379 -5.54 1.10 -27.34
C GLU A 379 -4.23 1.82 -27.00
N LEU A 380 -3.07 1.21 -27.25
CA LEU A 380 -1.77 1.87 -27.11
C LEU A 380 -1.64 3.03 -28.11
N LEU A 381 -2.01 2.81 -29.37
CA LEU A 381 -1.96 3.84 -30.41
C LEU A 381 -2.90 5.01 -30.07
N ALA A 382 -4.13 4.72 -29.65
CA ALA A 382 -5.10 5.74 -29.25
C ALA A 382 -4.63 6.60 -28.08
N LEU A 383 -3.85 6.04 -27.15
CA LEU A 383 -3.25 6.81 -26.04
C LEU A 383 -2.02 7.58 -26.48
N HIS A 384 -1.23 7.06 -27.42
CA HIS A 384 -0.02 7.70 -27.93
C HIS A 384 -0.34 9.04 -28.61
N ASP A 385 -1.39 9.08 -29.41
CA ASP A 385 -1.78 10.25 -30.21
C ASP A 385 -2.46 11.36 -29.38
N ALA A 386 -2.77 11.10 -28.11
CA ALA A 386 -3.52 12.03 -27.26
C ALA A 386 -2.60 12.86 -26.35
N PRO A 387 -2.86 14.18 -26.18
CA PRO A 387 -2.07 15.05 -25.29
C PRO A 387 -2.47 14.87 -23.82
N LEU A 388 -2.12 13.75 -23.20
CA LEU A 388 -2.63 13.31 -21.91
C LEU A 388 -1.79 13.74 -20.70
N LYS A 389 -0.56 14.22 -20.89
CA LYS A 389 0.37 14.51 -19.77
C LYS A 389 -0.18 15.51 -18.74
N ASP A 390 -0.85 16.57 -19.24
CA ASP A 390 -1.43 17.57 -18.32
C ASP A 390 -2.66 17.03 -17.59
N ALA A 391 -3.47 16.19 -18.22
CA ALA A 391 -4.60 15.52 -17.58
C ALA A 391 -4.12 14.57 -16.47
N ILE A 392 -3.06 13.78 -16.71
CA ILE A 392 -2.44 12.91 -15.71
C ILE A 392 -1.89 13.75 -14.55
N ARG A 393 -1.15 14.82 -14.85
CA ARG A 393 -0.58 15.71 -13.83
C ARG A 393 -1.67 16.34 -12.96
N ALA A 394 -2.73 16.86 -13.56
CA ALA A 394 -3.86 17.43 -12.83
C ALA A 394 -4.57 16.40 -11.94
N TYR A 395 -4.78 15.18 -12.46
CA TYR A 395 -5.37 14.08 -11.69
C TYR A 395 -4.50 13.65 -10.51
N MET A 396 -3.18 13.58 -10.70
CA MET A 396 -2.23 13.12 -9.68
C MET A 396 -1.83 14.21 -8.67
N ALA A 397 -2.05 15.50 -8.97
CA ALA A 397 -1.64 16.61 -8.11
C ALA A 397 -2.10 16.50 -6.64
N PRO A 398 -3.36 16.10 -6.32
CA PRO A 398 -3.79 15.92 -4.93
C PRO A 398 -3.04 14.81 -4.17
N TYR A 399 -2.36 13.91 -4.87
CA TYR A 399 -1.72 12.74 -4.28
C TYR A 399 -0.23 12.93 -3.98
N HIS A 400 0.36 14.09 -4.33
CA HIS A 400 1.78 14.37 -4.07
C HIS A 400 2.11 14.62 -2.59
N ASN A 401 1.16 15.14 -1.82
CA ASN A 401 1.37 15.57 -0.44
C ASN A 401 0.61 14.75 0.61
N ILE A 402 0.22 13.52 0.29
CA ILE A 402 -0.59 12.69 1.19
C ILE A 402 0.15 12.40 2.49
N VAL A 403 1.42 12.01 2.40
CA VAL A 403 2.25 11.74 3.59
C VAL A 403 2.37 12.98 4.46
N ALA A 404 2.65 14.14 3.87
CA ALA A 404 2.75 15.39 4.61
C ALA A 404 1.43 15.79 5.31
N ALA A 405 0.28 15.55 4.66
CA ALA A 405 -1.03 15.80 5.27
C ALA A 405 -1.27 14.89 6.48
N HIS A 406 -1.00 13.59 6.37
CA HIS A 406 -1.10 12.66 7.50
C HIS A 406 -0.13 13.04 8.63
N GLN A 407 1.10 13.42 8.28
CA GLN A 407 2.11 13.87 9.26
C GLN A 407 1.64 15.10 10.02
N GLN A 408 1.11 16.11 9.36
CA GLN A 408 0.58 17.32 10.01
C GLN A 408 -0.52 17.00 11.06
N HIS A 409 -1.40 16.03 10.76
CA HIS A 409 -2.42 15.60 11.73
C HIS A 409 -1.78 14.88 12.93
N ILE A 410 -0.78 14.05 12.71
CA ILE A 410 -0.02 13.37 13.77
C ILE A 410 0.71 14.39 14.64
N ASP A 411 1.37 15.38 14.03
CA ASP A 411 2.08 16.45 14.72
C ASP A 411 1.14 17.28 15.61
N ALA A 412 -0.06 17.58 15.10
CA ALA A 412 -1.08 18.27 15.89
C ALA A 412 -1.50 17.47 17.14
N LEU A 413 -1.72 16.15 17.00
CA LEU A 413 -2.05 15.27 18.12
C LEU A 413 -0.93 15.15 19.14
N LEU A 414 0.32 15.06 18.69
CA LEU A 414 1.49 15.01 19.58
C LEU A 414 1.66 16.31 20.37
N ASN A 415 1.37 17.46 19.75
CA ASN A 415 1.43 18.76 20.37
C ASN A 415 0.27 18.96 21.40
N GLU A 416 -0.97 18.54 21.07
CA GLU A 416 -2.10 18.52 21.99
C GLU A 416 -1.78 17.68 23.26
N GLN A 417 -1.15 16.53 23.08
CA GLN A 417 -0.76 15.66 24.20
C GLN A 417 0.33 16.29 25.07
N LYS A 418 1.35 16.94 24.49
CA LYS A 418 2.39 17.65 25.26
C LYS A 418 1.77 18.73 26.15
N ALA A 419 0.85 19.53 25.59
CA ALA A 419 0.15 20.59 26.32
C ALA A 419 -0.69 20.02 27.49
N THR A 420 -1.41 18.93 27.25
CA THR A 420 -2.21 18.25 28.30
C THR A 420 -1.33 17.71 29.43
N THR A 421 -0.20 17.08 29.09
CA THR A 421 0.75 16.53 30.09
C THR A 421 1.41 17.65 30.91
N ALA A 422 1.75 18.77 30.29
CA ALA A 422 2.34 19.93 30.99
C ALA A 422 1.36 20.55 31.99
N ASN A 423 0.08 20.68 31.62
CA ASN A 423 -0.96 21.21 32.51
C ASN A 423 -1.21 20.31 33.74
N ILE A 424 -1.19 18.96 33.57
CA ILE A 424 -1.35 18.02 34.67
C ILE A 424 -0.15 18.03 35.62
N ALA A 425 1.04 18.32 35.12
CA ALA A 425 2.25 18.39 35.96
C ALA A 425 2.34 19.71 36.77
N GLN A 426 1.55 20.72 36.44
CA GLN A 426 1.48 22.02 37.15
C GLN A 426 0.33 22.10 38.17
N THR A 427 -0.59 21.14 38.17
CA THR A 427 -1.67 20.96 39.14
C THR A 427 -1.33 19.89 40.16
#